data_6111a23581f86fbc955ee0eea450e606
#
_entry.id   6111a23581f86fbc955ee0eea450e606
#
_cell.length_a   1.000
_cell.length_b   1.000
_cell.length_c   1.000
_cell.angle_alpha   90.00
_cell.angle_beta   90.00
_cell.angle_gamma   90.00
#
_symmetry.space_group_name_H-M   'P 1'
#
loop_
_entity.id
_entity.type
_entity.pdbx_description
1 polymer ?
#
loop_
_entity_poly.entity_id
_entity_poly.type
_entity_poly.pdbx_seq_one_letter_code
_entity_poly.pdbx_strand_id
1 'polypeptide(L)'
;MKTIEHFIDGTSFSGDSKRTSKVFNPATGEQSANVKLASTKDVNTAVASAKKAFLSWSNKPPLQRARVMFKFKELIEKNSDELTKIIVAEHGKVYEDARGSLTRGLEVVEYACGIPQMLKGEFTENVGSNVDSWSIRQPLGVCAGITPFNFPAMVPMWMFPMAIACGNTFVLKPSEKDPSCSMRLAELLKEAGLPNGVFNIVNGDKEAVDALINNKDVAAMSFVGSTPIAKYIYENCAKNEKRVQALGGAKNHCVVMPDCDLDQAVNGLMGAAYGSAGERCMAQSVAVAVGGIGDKLVESLAKKVEALKVGPGMDKQSEMGPLVTKEHLAKVKGYVDIGEKEGAKLIVDGRNFKLQGYENGYYIGGCLFDKVTKDMRIYKEEIFGPVLSVVRAKDFEEALKLVNDHEFGNGVSIFTRDGDSGRTFSSKAKIGMVGINIPIPVPMAFHSFGGWKRSLFGDQHMHGPEGVRFYTKLKTVTSRWPSGLRSDPEFVMPTMK
;
A
#
# COMPACT_ATOMS: atom_id res chain seq x y z
N MET A 1 8.76 -27.49 -13.56
CA MET A 1 8.14 -26.38 -12.80
C MET A 1 8.93 -25.11 -13.10
N LYS A 2 8.25 -23.99 -13.40
CA LYS A 2 8.88 -22.70 -13.71
C LYS A 2 9.61 -22.15 -12.48
N THR A 3 10.78 -21.54 -12.68
CA THR A 3 11.48 -20.77 -11.63
C THR A 3 11.43 -19.30 -11.99
N ILE A 4 10.92 -18.47 -11.10
CA ILE A 4 10.88 -17.01 -11.22
C ILE A 4 12.21 -16.48 -10.70
N GLU A 5 12.95 -15.80 -11.58
CA GLU A 5 14.27 -15.23 -11.30
C GLU A 5 14.12 -13.77 -10.84
N HIS A 6 15.22 -13.10 -10.56
CA HIS A 6 15.30 -11.65 -10.36
C HIS A 6 15.21 -10.93 -11.71
N PHE A 7 15.04 -9.62 -11.69
CA PHE A 7 15.13 -8.76 -12.87
C PHE A 7 16.15 -7.65 -12.59
N ILE A 8 17.34 -7.77 -13.17
CA ILE A 8 18.45 -6.84 -12.90
C ILE A 8 19.05 -6.38 -14.23
N ASP A 9 19.33 -5.10 -14.34
CA ASP A 9 19.90 -4.47 -15.53
C ASP A 9 19.10 -4.75 -16.82
N GLY A 10 17.77 -4.77 -16.69
CA GLY A 10 16.85 -4.97 -17.80
C GLY A 10 16.72 -6.41 -18.29
N THR A 11 17.25 -7.40 -17.58
CA THR A 11 17.20 -8.81 -17.95
C THR A 11 16.87 -9.72 -16.78
N SER A 12 16.42 -10.96 -17.07
CA SER A 12 16.32 -12.02 -16.08
C SER A 12 17.71 -12.33 -15.50
N PHE A 13 17.79 -12.52 -14.19
CA PHE A 13 19.04 -12.74 -13.45
C PHE A 13 18.84 -13.85 -12.40
N SER A 14 19.50 -14.97 -12.60
CA SER A 14 19.39 -16.14 -11.71
C SER A 14 20.01 -15.95 -10.33
N GLY A 15 20.97 -15.04 -10.21
CA GLY A 15 21.74 -14.83 -8.97
C GLY A 15 22.63 -15.99 -8.57
N ASP A 16 23.38 -15.79 -7.50
CA ASP A 16 24.27 -16.82 -6.93
C ASP A 16 23.57 -17.68 -5.87
N SER A 17 22.46 -17.19 -5.32
CA SER A 17 21.70 -17.92 -4.29
C SER A 17 21.02 -19.17 -4.86
N LYS A 18 21.14 -20.28 -4.16
CA LYS A 18 20.41 -21.53 -4.46
C LYS A 18 19.07 -21.61 -3.72
N ARG A 19 18.79 -20.64 -2.82
CA ARG A 19 17.55 -20.61 -2.04
C ARG A 19 16.34 -20.27 -2.92
N THR A 20 15.24 -20.95 -2.68
CA THR A 20 13.96 -20.72 -3.36
C THR A 20 12.81 -20.77 -2.36
N SER A 21 11.70 -20.12 -2.70
CA SER A 21 10.40 -20.27 -2.05
C SER A 21 9.39 -20.83 -3.06
N LYS A 22 8.34 -21.45 -2.56
CA LYS A 22 7.27 -22.01 -3.38
C LYS A 22 6.21 -20.93 -3.61
N VAL A 23 5.71 -20.85 -4.84
CA VAL A 23 4.55 -20.05 -5.21
C VAL A 23 3.38 -20.99 -5.44
N PHE A 24 2.23 -20.69 -4.85
CA PHE A 24 1.04 -21.52 -4.93
C PHE A 24 -0.09 -20.81 -5.66
N ASN A 25 -0.99 -21.59 -6.25
CA ASN A 25 -2.31 -21.11 -6.62
C ASN A 25 -3.24 -21.30 -5.39
N PRO A 26 -3.70 -20.24 -4.73
CA PRO A 26 -4.50 -20.36 -3.52
C PRO A 26 -5.86 -21.05 -3.75
N ALA A 27 -6.40 -20.97 -4.97
CA ALA A 27 -7.67 -21.59 -5.31
C ALA A 27 -7.60 -23.14 -5.33
N THR A 28 -6.47 -23.70 -5.77
CA THR A 28 -6.29 -25.15 -5.85
C THR A 28 -5.38 -25.72 -4.76
N GLY A 29 -4.59 -24.86 -4.10
CA GLY A 29 -3.55 -25.28 -3.16
C GLY A 29 -2.32 -25.91 -3.84
N GLU A 30 -2.25 -25.90 -5.16
CA GLU A 30 -1.16 -26.49 -5.93
C GLU A 30 0.00 -25.51 -6.08
N GLN A 31 1.22 -26.02 -6.04
CA GLN A 31 2.41 -25.24 -6.34
C GLN A 31 2.50 -24.95 -7.84
N SER A 32 2.51 -23.66 -8.21
CA SER A 32 2.58 -23.19 -9.59
C SER A 32 4.01 -22.90 -10.06
N ALA A 33 4.88 -22.44 -9.15
CA ALA A 33 6.26 -22.09 -9.47
C ALA A 33 7.19 -22.18 -8.24
N ASN A 34 8.49 -22.00 -8.50
CA ASN A 34 9.47 -21.60 -7.48
C ASN A 34 9.89 -20.15 -7.76
N VAL A 35 10.23 -19.40 -6.72
CA VAL A 35 10.85 -18.08 -6.83
C VAL A 35 12.22 -18.09 -6.18
N LYS A 36 13.22 -17.51 -6.82
CA LYS A 36 14.57 -17.32 -6.27
C LYS A 36 14.52 -16.39 -5.08
N LEU A 37 15.32 -16.68 -4.05
CA LEU A 37 15.51 -15.79 -2.91
C LEU A 37 16.93 -15.22 -2.96
N ALA A 38 17.02 -13.91 -3.12
CA ALA A 38 18.28 -13.19 -3.28
C ALA A 38 19.18 -13.32 -2.05
N SER A 39 20.46 -13.51 -2.31
CA SER A 39 21.53 -13.30 -1.31
C SER A 39 21.85 -11.81 -1.18
N THR A 40 22.59 -11.47 -0.13
CA THR A 40 23.15 -10.12 0.01
C THR A 40 23.97 -9.69 -1.22
N LYS A 41 24.69 -10.62 -1.88
CA LYS A 41 25.47 -10.35 -3.09
C LYS A 41 24.55 -10.00 -4.27
N ASP A 42 23.43 -10.73 -4.45
CA ASP A 42 22.46 -10.45 -5.52
C ASP A 42 21.83 -9.07 -5.35
N VAL A 43 21.45 -8.71 -4.11
CA VAL A 43 20.95 -7.36 -3.79
C VAL A 43 21.98 -6.29 -4.10
N ASN A 44 23.24 -6.49 -3.70
CA ASN A 44 24.32 -5.54 -4.00
C ASN A 44 24.54 -5.36 -5.51
N THR A 45 24.37 -6.43 -6.30
CA THR A 45 24.43 -6.37 -7.77
C THR A 45 23.32 -5.48 -8.33
N ALA A 46 22.08 -5.64 -7.84
CA ALA A 46 20.94 -4.81 -8.25
C ALA A 46 21.15 -3.33 -7.88
N VAL A 47 21.62 -3.06 -6.65
CA VAL A 47 21.90 -1.68 -6.19
C VAL A 47 23.05 -1.06 -6.99
N ALA A 48 24.09 -1.81 -7.32
CA ALA A 48 25.21 -1.32 -8.16
C ALA A 48 24.73 -0.96 -9.57
N SER A 49 23.88 -1.80 -10.20
CA SER A 49 23.25 -1.50 -11.49
C SER A 49 22.40 -0.23 -11.40
N ALA A 50 21.58 -0.10 -10.36
CA ALA A 50 20.75 1.09 -10.12
C ALA A 50 21.61 2.35 -9.93
N LYS A 51 22.71 2.27 -9.16
CA LYS A 51 23.63 3.39 -8.95
C LYS A 51 24.30 3.84 -10.25
N LYS A 52 24.71 2.91 -11.09
CA LYS A 52 25.27 3.21 -12.41
C LYS A 52 24.27 3.91 -13.31
N ALA A 53 23.04 3.39 -13.38
CA ALA A 53 21.96 3.96 -14.20
C ALA A 53 21.54 5.36 -13.72
N PHE A 54 21.61 5.64 -12.42
CA PHE A 54 21.26 6.93 -11.84
C PHE A 54 22.05 8.09 -12.45
N LEU A 55 23.33 7.90 -12.77
CA LEU A 55 24.19 8.96 -13.32
C LEU A 55 23.63 9.57 -14.62
N SER A 56 23.02 8.76 -15.45
CA SER A 56 22.42 9.21 -16.71
C SER A 56 20.93 9.55 -16.55
N TRP A 57 20.20 8.77 -15.77
CA TRP A 57 18.75 8.93 -15.62
C TRP A 57 18.38 10.22 -14.89
N SER A 58 19.08 10.58 -13.82
CA SER A 58 18.83 11.79 -13.05
C SER A 58 19.01 13.07 -13.88
N ASN A 59 19.85 13.04 -14.91
CA ASN A 59 20.11 14.14 -15.84
C ASN A 59 19.11 14.21 -17.02
N LYS A 60 18.23 13.21 -17.19
CA LYS A 60 17.19 13.29 -18.21
C LYS A 60 16.17 14.38 -17.86
N PRO A 61 15.81 15.24 -18.83
CA PRO A 61 14.74 16.22 -18.60
C PRO A 61 13.46 15.58 -18.07
N PRO A 62 12.73 16.22 -17.14
CA PRO A 62 11.49 15.67 -16.59
C PRO A 62 10.46 15.22 -17.63
N LEU A 63 10.35 15.96 -18.74
CA LEU A 63 9.44 15.60 -19.83
C LEU A 63 9.84 14.28 -20.52
N GLN A 64 11.14 13.99 -20.65
CA GLN A 64 11.61 12.73 -21.25
C GLN A 64 11.30 11.55 -20.29
N ARG A 65 11.43 11.75 -18.98
CA ARG A 65 11.03 10.75 -17.98
C ARG A 65 9.50 10.52 -17.99
N ALA A 66 8.73 11.59 -18.10
CA ALA A 66 7.27 11.51 -18.23
C ALA A 66 6.83 10.71 -19.45
N ARG A 67 7.51 10.85 -20.62
CA ARG A 67 7.21 10.07 -21.82
C ARG A 67 7.32 8.56 -21.61
N VAL A 68 8.28 8.12 -20.82
CA VAL A 68 8.38 6.70 -20.43
C VAL A 68 7.17 6.28 -19.60
N MET A 69 6.71 7.12 -18.67
CA MET A 69 5.51 6.85 -17.85
C MET A 69 4.24 6.82 -18.70
N PHE A 70 4.08 7.71 -19.69
CA PHE A 70 2.96 7.67 -20.65
C PHE A 70 2.94 6.36 -21.44
N LYS A 71 4.09 5.92 -21.94
CA LYS A 71 4.18 4.64 -22.68
C LYS A 71 3.95 3.44 -21.76
N PHE A 72 4.44 3.49 -20.55
CA PHE A 72 4.19 2.46 -19.54
C PHE A 72 2.70 2.34 -19.19
N LYS A 73 2.01 3.48 -19.01
CA LYS A 73 0.55 3.52 -18.82
C LYS A 73 -0.17 2.80 -19.95
N GLU A 74 0.11 3.15 -21.20
CA GLU A 74 -0.48 2.52 -22.40
C GLU A 74 -0.24 1.00 -22.42
N LEU A 75 0.96 0.55 -22.07
CA LEU A 75 1.30 -0.87 -22.04
C LEU A 75 0.56 -1.62 -20.93
N ILE A 76 0.37 -1.03 -19.76
CA ILE A 76 -0.43 -1.63 -18.69
C ILE A 76 -1.88 -1.77 -19.14
N GLU A 77 -2.47 -0.73 -19.73
CA GLU A 77 -3.84 -0.76 -20.25
C GLU A 77 -4.02 -1.87 -21.29
N LYS A 78 -3.11 -1.98 -22.24
CA LYS A 78 -3.11 -2.99 -23.28
C LYS A 78 -2.99 -4.42 -22.73
N ASN A 79 -2.23 -4.62 -21.64
CA ASN A 79 -1.98 -5.91 -21.02
C ASN A 79 -2.81 -6.11 -19.72
N SER A 80 -3.86 -5.32 -19.50
CA SER A 80 -4.61 -5.33 -18.23
C SER A 80 -5.25 -6.67 -17.91
N ASP A 81 -5.76 -7.39 -18.91
CA ASP A 81 -6.35 -8.72 -18.72
C ASP A 81 -5.28 -9.76 -18.32
N GLU A 82 -4.11 -9.75 -18.97
CA GLU A 82 -2.97 -10.61 -18.62
C GLU A 82 -2.54 -10.37 -17.17
N LEU A 83 -2.29 -9.10 -16.80
CA LEU A 83 -1.87 -8.72 -15.44
C LEU A 83 -2.92 -9.10 -14.40
N THR A 84 -4.20 -8.90 -14.70
CA THR A 84 -5.31 -9.29 -13.81
C THR A 84 -5.33 -10.81 -13.58
N LYS A 85 -5.17 -11.62 -14.63
CA LYS A 85 -5.11 -13.08 -14.52
C LYS A 85 -3.92 -13.57 -13.72
N ILE A 86 -2.75 -12.92 -13.85
CA ILE A 86 -1.58 -13.22 -13.04
C ILE A 86 -1.87 -12.98 -11.56
N ILE A 87 -2.51 -11.84 -11.22
CA ILE A 87 -2.90 -11.53 -9.84
C ILE A 87 -3.88 -12.59 -9.30
N VAL A 88 -4.91 -12.95 -10.06
CA VAL A 88 -5.89 -13.97 -9.65
C VAL A 88 -5.20 -15.30 -9.39
N ALA A 89 -4.28 -15.72 -10.26
CA ALA A 89 -3.61 -17.02 -10.17
C ALA A 89 -2.71 -17.16 -8.92
N GLU A 90 -2.03 -16.08 -8.49
CA GLU A 90 -1.07 -16.15 -7.39
C GLU A 90 -1.64 -15.61 -6.06
N HIS A 91 -2.63 -14.69 -6.11
CA HIS A 91 -3.28 -14.17 -4.91
C HIS A 91 -4.59 -14.87 -4.56
N GLY A 92 -5.37 -15.29 -5.57
CA GLY A 92 -6.67 -15.93 -5.38
C GLY A 92 -7.88 -15.00 -5.36
N LYS A 93 -7.71 -13.66 -5.28
CA LYS A 93 -8.83 -12.71 -5.26
C LYS A 93 -9.67 -12.78 -6.55
N VAL A 94 -10.93 -12.36 -6.47
CA VAL A 94 -11.82 -12.36 -7.64
C VAL A 94 -11.32 -11.42 -8.72
N TYR A 95 -11.62 -11.75 -9.99
CA TYR A 95 -11.11 -11.05 -11.17
C TYR A 95 -11.39 -9.53 -11.13
N GLU A 96 -12.61 -9.13 -10.78
CA GLU A 96 -12.97 -7.71 -10.73
C GLU A 96 -12.21 -6.94 -9.63
N ASP A 97 -11.92 -7.58 -8.50
CA ASP A 97 -11.09 -6.97 -7.45
C ASP A 97 -9.61 -6.85 -7.88
N ALA A 98 -9.09 -7.88 -8.56
CA ALA A 98 -7.74 -7.85 -9.14
C ALA A 98 -7.61 -6.73 -10.18
N ARG A 99 -8.60 -6.62 -11.09
CA ARG A 99 -8.67 -5.55 -12.09
C ARG A 99 -8.79 -4.18 -11.46
N GLY A 100 -9.67 -4.03 -10.46
CA GLY A 100 -9.82 -2.78 -9.70
C GLY A 100 -8.52 -2.36 -9.02
N SER A 101 -7.79 -3.30 -8.43
CA SER A 101 -6.50 -3.03 -7.81
C SER A 101 -5.43 -2.60 -8.83
N LEU A 102 -5.42 -3.22 -10.01
CA LEU A 102 -4.54 -2.80 -11.11
C LEU A 102 -4.85 -1.37 -11.56
N THR A 103 -6.13 -1.04 -11.74
CA THR A 103 -6.60 0.31 -12.11
C THR A 103 -6.13 1.36 -11.09
N ARG A 104 -6.27 1.08 -9.79
CA ARG A 104 -5.81 1.99 -8.73
C ARG A 104 -4.29 2.20 -8.73
N GLY A 105 -3.51 1.20 -9.10
CA GLY A 105 -2.06 1.35 -9.32
C GLY A 105 -1.74 2.17 -10.57
N LEU A 106 -2.51 1.94 -11.65
CA LEU A 106 -2.36 2.67 -12.91
C LEU A 106 -2.61 4.17 -12.75
N GLU A 107 -3.58 4.58 -11.91
CA GLU A 107 -3.84 6.00 -11.60
C GLU A 107 -2.59 6.70 -11.01
N VAL A 108 -1.74 5.99 -10.26
CA VAL A 108 -0.49 6.57 -9.76
C VAL A 108 0.56 6.71 -10.88
N VAL A 109 0.61 5.76 -11.82
CA VAL A 109 1.43 5.91 -13.04
C VAL A 109 0.97 7.12 -13.84
N GLU A 110 -0.35 7.31 -13.99
CA GLU A 110 -0.95 8.46 -14.67
C GLU A 110 -0.61 9.78 -13.96
N TYR A 111 -0.69 9.81 -12.63
CA TYR A 111 -0.22 10.95 -11.85
C TYR A 111 1.27 11.24 -12.09
N ALA A 112 2.12 10.21 -12.14
CA ALA A 112 3.56 10.37 -12.41
C ALA A 112 3.85 10.94 -13.83
N CYS A 113 2.94 10.80 -14.80
CA CYS A 113 3.05 11.46 -16.11
C CYS A 113 3.06 12.98 -16.00
N GLY A 114 2.44 13.55 -14.95
CA GLY A 114 2.44 14.99 -14.65
C GLY A 114 3.71 15.53 -13.99
N ILE A 115 4.75 14.72 -13.82
CA ILE A 115 5.96 15.06 -13.04
C ILE A 115 6.64 16.39 -13.44
N PRO A 116 6.63 16.84 -14.72
CA PRO A 116 7.21 18.15 -15.07
C PRO A 116 6.58 19.32 -14.32
N GLN A 117 5.29 19.26 -14.01
CA GLN A 117 4.61 20.30 -13.22
C GLN A 117 4.90 20.18 -11.74
N MET A 118 5.00 18.96 -11.22
CA MET A 118 5.20 18.71 -9.79
C MET A 118 6.62 18.99 -9.30
N LEU A 119 7.59 19.00 -10.21
CA LEU A 119 9.01 19.32 -9.89
C LEU A 119 9.33 20.80 -9.98
N LYS A 120 8.36 21.66 -10.34
CA LYS A 120 8.57 23.12 -10.32
C LYS A 120 8.91 23.55 -8.91
N GLY A 121 9.91 24.45 -8.81
CA GLY A 121 10.29 25.13 -7.58
C GLY A 121 9.63 26.50 -7.47
N GLU A 122 9.97 27.18 -6.41
CA GLU A 122 9.53 28.57 -6.13
C GLU A 122 10.67 29.53 -6.49
N PHE A 123 10.31 30.73 -6.96
CA PHE A 123 11.25 31.80 -7.29
C PHE A 123 10.77 33.09 -6.64
N THR A 124 11.69 33.81 -5.99
CA THR A 124 11.45 35.14 -5.45
C THR A 124 12.56 36.08 -5.95
N GLU A 125 12.16 37.08 -6.71
CA GLU A 125 13.02 38.16 -7.16
C GLU A 125 13.23 39.17 -6.02
N ASN A 126 14.43 39.69 -5.88
CA ASN A 126 14.78 40.72 -4.92
C ASN A 126 14.40 40.39 -3.44
N VAL A 127 14.74 39.20 -2.98
CA VAL A 127 14.61 38.84 -1.54
C VAL A 127 15.49 39.70 -0.63
N GLY A 128 16.44 40.41 -1.21
CA GLY A 128 17.31 41.44 -0.66
C GLY A 128 17.81 42.32 -1.80
N SER A 129 18.55 43.38 -1.54
CA SER A 129 19.02 44.30 -2.58
C SER A 129 19.90 43.57 -3.64
N ASN A 130 19.37 43.42 -4.85
CA ASN A 130 19.95 42.69 -5.97
C ASN A 130 20.24 41.21 -5.68
N VAL A 131 19.40 40.57 -4.86
CA VAL A 131 19.52 39.16 -4.49
C VAL A 131 18.23 38.44 -4.82
N ASP A 132 18.33 37.39 -5.64
CA ASP A 132 17.23 36.48 -5.95
C ASP A 132 17.38 35.17 -5.16
N SER A 133 16.27 34.50 -4.88
CA SER A 133 16.28 33.19 -4.29
C SER A 133 15.28 32.26 -4.98
N TRP A 134 15.68 31.02 -5.20
CA TRP A 134 14.78 30.02 -5.76
C TRP A 134 15.04 28.64 -5.19
N SER A 135 14.05 27.78 -5.28
CA SER A 135 14.15 26.39 -4.87
C SER A 135 14.06 25.44 -6.08
N ILE A 136 14.78 24.32 -6.00
CA ILE A 136 14.69 23.23 -6.96
C ILE A 136 14.59 21.89 -6.23
N ARG A 137 13.85 20.94 -6.84
CA ARG A 137 13.76 19.57 -6.34
C ARG A 137 14.71 18.67 -7.13
N GLN A 138 15.55 17.93 -6.41
CA GLN A 138 16.52 17.00 -6.99
C GLN A 138 16.26 15.57 -6.50
N PRO A 139 16.53 14.53 -7.33
CA PRO A 139 16.39 13.14 -6.93
C PRO A 139 17.36 12.75 -5.80
N LEU A 140 17.01 11.72 -5.06
CA LEU A 140 17.77 11.22 -3.91
C LEU A 140 18.96 10.33 -4.34
N GLY A 141 18.75 9.49 -5.35
CA GLY A 141 19.68 8.44 -5.74
C GLY A 141 19.00 7.10 -6.01
N VAL A 142 19.54 6.01 -5.48
CA VAL A 142 18.90 4.71 -5.50
C VAL A 142 17.84 4.67 -4.39
N CYS A 143 16.59 4.41 -4.74
CA CYS A 143 15.51 4.15 -3.82
C CYS A 143 15.15 2.67 -3.82
N ALA A 144 14.62 2.15 -2.72
CA ALA A 144 14.15 0.78 -2.64
C ALA A 144 12.72 0.71 -2.11
N GLY A 145 12.01 -0.35 -2.49
CA GLY A 145 10.66 -0.63 -2.03
C GLY A 145 10.46 -2.08 -1.67
N ILE A 146 9.73 -2.33 -0.59
CA ILE A 146 9.35 -3.67 -0.15
C ILE A 146 7.83 -3.70 -0.06
N THR A 147 7.21 -4.63 -0.79
CA THR A 147 5.75 -4.66 -0.94
C THR A 147 5.14 -5.99 -0.49
N PRO A 148 3.91 -5.95 0.06
CA PRO A 148 3.20 -7.12 0.54
C PRO A 148 2.51 -7.87 -0.61
N PHE A 149 1.93 -9.04 -0.29
CA PHE A 149 1.26 -9.91 -1.24
C PHE A 149 -0.13 -9.42 -1.66
N ASN A 150 -0.82 -8.67 -0.82
CA ASN A 150 -2.26 -8.41 -1.01
C ASN A 150 -2.62 -7.51 -2.20
N PHE A 151 -1.65 -6.76 -2.71
CA PHE A 151 -1.80 -5.93 -3.91
C PHE A 151 -0.51 -5.94 -4.74
N PRO A 152 -0.20 -7.04 -5.46
CA PRO A 152 1.10 -7.23 -6.12
C PRO A 152 1.35 -6.31 -7.31
N ALA A 153 0.34 -5.57 -7.79
CA ALA A 153 0.46 -4.51 -8.78
C ALA A 153 0.33 -3.12 -8.14
N MET A 154 -0.74 -2.89 -7.37
CA MET A 154 -1.08 -1.56 -6.86
C MET A 154 -0.01 -0.99 -5.95
N VAL A 155 0.43 -1.74 -4.94
CA VAL A 155 1.39 -1.22 -3.96
C VAL A 155 2.78 -0.98 -4.55
N PRO A 156 3.37 -1.85 -5.40
CA PRO A 156 4.56 -1.50 -6.15
C PRO A 156 4.41 -0.22 -6.97
N MET A 157 3.27 -0.04 -7.65
CA MET A 157 2.99 1.15 -8.45
C MET A 157 2.73 2.42 -7.62
N TRP A 158 2.52 2.33 -6.32
CA TRP A 158 2.56 3.51 -5.45
C TRP A 158 3.97 4.10 -5.29
N MET A 159 5.00 3.26 -5.47
CA MET A 159 6.39 3.58 -5.13
C MET A 159 7.23 3.90 -6.37
N PHE A 160 7.49 2.89 -7.21
CA PHE A 160 8.50 3.01 -8.27
C PHE A 160 8.15 4.03 -9.36
N PRO A 161 6.90 4.25 -9.82
CA PRO A 161 6.61 5.23 -10.86
C PRO A 161 6.95 6.66 -10.40
N MET A 162 6.58 6.98 -9.14
CA MET A 162 6.90 8.29 -8.56
C MET A 162 8.40 8.48 -8.39
N ALA A 163 9.11 7.48 -7.87
CA ALA A 163 10.57 7.53 -7.71
C ALA A 163 11.28 7.74 -9.05
N ILE A 164 10.92 6.94 -10.06
CA ILE A 164 11.53 6.98 -11.41
C ILE A 164 11.22 8.31 -12.12
N ALA A 165 9.97 8.78 -12.07
CA ALA A 165 9.57 10.06 -12.65
C ALA A 165 10.30 11.24 -11.99
N CYS A 166 10.54 11.19 -10.67
CA CYS A 166 11.36 12.18 -9.95
C CYS A 166 12.85 12.14 -10.34
N GLY A 167 13.31 11.11 -11.07
CA GLY A 167 14.70 10.98 -11.54
C GLY A 167 15.56 10.03 -10.71
N ASN A 168 14.97 9.28 -9.78
CA ASN A 168 15.65 8.23 -9.03
C ASN A 168 15.72 6.93 -9.84
N THR A 169 16.58 6.02 -9.40
CA THR A 169 16.52 4.61 -9.76
C THR A 169 15.88 3.81 -8.62
N PHE A 170 15.37 2.61 -8.93
CA PHE A 170 14.55 1.88 -7.97
C PHE A 170 14.89 0.39 -7.94
N VAL A 171 14.99 -0.17 -6.73
CA VAL A 171 15.10 -1.61 -6.47
C VAL A 171 13.87 -2.07 -5.72
N LEU A 172 13.05 -2.91 -6.35
CA LEU A 172 11.84 -3.47 -5.76
C LEU A 172 12.12 -4.86 -5.19
N LYS A 173 11.67 -5.12 -3.94
CA LYS A 173 11.50 -6.45 -3.39
C LYS A 173 10.00 -6.74 -3.26
N PRO A 174 9.37 -7.42 -4.22
CA PRO A 174 7.98 -7.82 -4.11
C PRO A 174 7.81 -8.96 -3.10
N SER A 175 6.57 -9.32 -2.80
CA SER A 175 6.27 -10.52 -2.03
C SER A 175 6.76 -11.76 -2.78
N GLU A 176 7.37 -12.69 -2.05
CA GLU A 176 7.77 -14.00 -2.59
C GLU A 176 6.58 -14.96 -2.81
N LYS A 177 5.38 -14.57 -2.36
CA LYS A 177 4.16 -15.38 -2.52
C LYS A 177 3.51 -15.20 -3.89
N ASP A 178 3.62 -14.00 -4.47
CA ASP A 178 2.96 -13.60 -5.71
C ASP A 178 3.82 -12.62 -6.55
N PRO A 179 5.05 -13.02 -6.92
CA PRO A 179 6.03 -12.13 -7.55
C PRO A 179 5.76 -11.85 -9.02
N SER A 180 5.00 -12.71 -9.73
CA SER A 180 4.93 -12.69 -11.20
C SER A 180 4.36 -11.40 -11.77
N CYS A 181 3.40 -10.77 -11.10
CA CYS A 181 2.84 -9.50 -11.56
C CYS A 181 3.91 -8.39 -11.57
N SER A 182 4.71 -8.27 -10.51
CA SER A 182 5.81 -7.30 -10.46
C SER A 182 6.87 -7.56 -11.53
N MET A 183 7.18 -8.83 -11.82
CA MET A 183 8.11 -9.21 -12.89
C MET A 183 7.58 -8.75 -14.26
N ARG A 184 6.28 -8.98 -14.54
CA ARG A 184 5.66 -8.55 -15.79
C ARG A 184 5.64 -7.01 -15.93
N LEU A 185 5.40 -6.29 -14.84
CA LEU A 185 5.50 -4.81 -14.83
C LEU A 185 6.93 -4.33 -15.18
N ALA A 186 7.98 -5.03 -14.73
CA ALA A 186 9.36 -4.71 -15.09
C ALA A 186 9.64 -4.88 -16.59
N GLU A 187 9.12 -5.94 -17.20
CA GLU A 187 9.20 -6.17 -18.64
C GLU A 187 8.49 -5.06 -19.43
N LEU A 188 7.28 -4.65 -18.98
CA LEU A 188 6.52 -3.56 -19.60
C LEU A 188 7.24 -2.21 -19.45
N LEU A 189 7.92 -1.95 -18.32
CA LEU A 189 8.75 -0.75 -18.16
C LEU A 189 9.92 -0.73 -19.16
N LYS A 190 10.57 -1.88 -19.36
CA LYS A 190 11.62 -2.01 -20.38
C LYS A 190 11.07 -1.76 -21.78
N GLU A 191 9.91 -2.34 -22.10
CA GLU A 191 9.20 -2.12 -23.38
C GLU A 191 8.82 -0.65 -23.57
N ALA A 192 8.48 0.06 -22.47
CA ALA A 192 8.21 1.49 -22.49
C ALA A 192 9.45 2.37 -22.74
N GLY A 193 10.63 1.77 -22.86
CA GLY A 193 11.89 2.45 -23.15
C GLY A 193 12.64 2.92 -21.89
N LEU A 194 12.32 2.38 -20.72
CA LEU A 194 13.10 2.65 -19.51
C LEU A 194 14.52 2.07 -19.67
N PRO A 195 15.58 2.86 -19.46
CA PRO A 195 16.95 2.36 -19.56
C PRO A 195 17.25 1.24 -18.56
N ASN A 196 18.08 0.30 -18.95
CA ASN A 196 18.53 -0.80 -18.09
C ASN A 196 19.10 -0.26 -16.77
N GLY A 197 18.84 -0.95 -15.68
CA GLY A 197 19.31 -0.58 -14.34
C GLY A 197 18.46 0.49 -13.63
N VAL A 198 17.64 1.26 -14.33
CA VAL A 198 16.78 2.27 -13.66
C VAL A 198 15.72 1.61 -12.76
N PHE A 199 15.21 0.46 -13.17
CA PHE A 199 14.32 -0.38 -12.36
C PHE A 199 14.86 -1.80 -12.27
N ASN A 200 14.95 -2.33 -11.04
CA ASN A 200 15.43 -3.67 -10.76
C ASN A 200 14.49 -4.38 -9.77
N ILE A 201 14.37 -5.70 -9.87
CA ILE A 201 13.62 -6.52 -8.92
C ILE A 201 14.55 -7.57 -8.32
N VAL A 202 14.57 -7.64 -7.00
CA VAL A 202 15.19 -8.72 -6.23
C VAL A 202 14.10 -9.44 -5.45
N ASN A 203 13.75 -10.65 -5.87
CA ASN A 203 12.87 -11.51 -5.09
C ASN A 203 13.61 -12.00 -3.85
N GLY A 204 12.96 -12.08 -2.69
CA GLY A 204 13.69 -12.45 -1.48
C GLY A 204 12.86 -12.38 -0.22
N ASP A 205 13.48 -12.84 0.85
CA ASP A 205 12.99 -12.86 2.22
C ASP A 205 13.73 -11.82 3.09
N LYS A 206 13.86 -12.10 4.39
CA LYS A 206 14.54 -11.23 5.37
C LYS A 206 15.97 -10.87 4.96
N GLU A 207 16.73 -11.80 4.36
CA GLU A 207 18.11 -11.53 3.93
C GLU A 207 18.17 -10.41 2.91
N ALA A 208 17.27 -10.42 1.91
CA ALA A 208 17.20 -9.36 0.91
C ALA A 208 16.75 -8.03 1.53
N VAL A 209 15.83 -8.05 2.49
CA VAL A 209 15.39 -6.85 3.23
C VAL A 209 16.56 -6.22 3.98
N ASP A 210 17.29 -7.02 4.77
CA ASP A 210 18.43 -6.56 5.57
C ASP A 210 19.56 -6.03 4.65
N ALA A 211 19.79 -6.70 3.52
CA ALA A 211 20.78 -6.24 2.54
C ALA A 211 20.43 -4.85 1.96
N LEU A 212 19.15 -4.59 1.65
CA LEU A 212 18.70 -3.26 1.18
C LEU A 212 18.86 -2.20 2.28
N ILE A 213 18.48 -2.53 3.53
CA ILE A 213 18.59 -1.62 4.68
C ILE A 213 20.06 -1.25 4.94
N ASN A 214 20.98 -2.21 4.86
CA ASN A 214 22.38 -2.01 5.20
C ASN A 214 23.25 -1.49 4.03
N ASN A 215 22.74 -1.53 2.79
CA ASN A 215 23.50 -1.07 1.65
C ASN A 215 23.59 0.46 1.62
N LYS A 216 24.80 1.02 1.75
CA LYS A 216 25.07 2.47 1.83
C LYS A 216 24.61 3.30 0.63
N ASP A 217 24.45 2.66 -0.53
CA ASP A 217 24.07 3.36 -1.76
C ASP A 217 22.53 3.50 -1.89
N VAL A 218 21.74 2.85 -1.05
CA VAL A 218 20.29 3.04 -0.96
C VAL A 218 19.99 4.28 -0.14
N ALA A 219 19.43 5.32 -0.75
CA ALA A 219 19.15 6.61 -0.13
C ALA A 219 17.78 6.68 0.56
N ALA A 220 16.80 5.92 0.07
CA ALA A 220 15.43 5.91 0.61
C ALA A 220 14.79 4.54 0.52
N MET A 221 13.94 4.24 1.51
CA MET A 221 13.21 2.98 1.60
C MET A 221 11.70 3.25 1.78
N SER A 222 10.88 2.61 0.94
CA SER A 222 9.42 2.56 1.09
C SER A 222 9.00 1.15 1.47
N PHE A 223 8.08 1.01 2.42
CA PHE A 223 7.61 -0.28 2.90
C PHE A 223 6.09 -0.26 3.13
N VAL A 224 5.44 -1.35 2.79
CA VAL A 224 4.07 -1.67 3.21
C VAL A 224 4.04 -3.11 3.70
N GLY A 225 3.48 -3.34 4.89
CA GLY A 225 3.33 -4.69 5.47
C GLY A 225 2.88 -4.67 6.93
N SER A 226 3.19 -5.72 7.68
CA SER A 226 2.79 -5.83 9.09
C SER A 226 3.52 -4.83 9.99
N THR A 227 2.85 -4.36 11.04
CA THR A 227 3.38 -3.36 11.98
C THR A 227 4.74 -3.72 12.61
N PRO A 228 4.99 -4.96 13.07
CA PRO A 228 6.31 -5.28 13.60
C PRO A 228 7.44 -5.12 12.59
N ILE A 229 7.18 -5.48 11.32
CA ILE A 229 8.16 -5.33 10.25
C ILE A 229 8.31 -3.86 9.82
N ALA A 230 7.21 -3.11 9.74
CA ALA A 230 7.25 -1.67 9.47
C ALA A 230 8.13 -0.93 10.49
N LYS A 231 7.93 -1.22 11.78
CA LYS A 231 8.76 -0.69 12.86
C LYS A 231 10.22 -1.09 12.71
N TYR A 232 10.50 -2.37 12.46
CA TYR A 232 11.86 -2.88 12.24
C TYR A 232 12.58 -2.14 11.11
N ILE A 233 11.91 -1.98 9.95
CA ILE A 233 12.46 -1.30 8.78
C ILE A 233 12.70 0.17 9.10
N TYR A 234 11.74 0.85 9.73
CA TYR A 234 11.87 2.25 10.12
C TYR A 234 13.09 2.48 11.03
N GLU A 235 13.20 1.73 12.11
CA GLU A 235 14.28 1.87 13.09
C GLU A 235 15.66 1.58 12.46
N ASN A 236 15.77 0.53 11.63
CA ASN A 236 17.04 0.17 11.03
C ASN A 236 17.41 1.08 9.85
N CYS A 237 16.46 1.58 9.08
CA CYS A 237 16.72 2.62 8.08
C CYS A 237 17.20 3.92 8.72
N ALA A 238 16.56 4.35 9.81
CA ALA A 238 16.96 5.55 10.54
C ALA A 238 18.39 5.43 11.10
N LYS A 239 18.76 4.27 11.66
CA LYS A 239 20.14 3.99 12.10
C LYS A 239 21.17 4.05 10.97
N ASN A 240 20.75 3.76 9.73
CA ASN A 240 21.59 3.83 8.53
C ASN A 240 21.42 5.16 7.76
N GLU A 241 20.85 6.21 8.40
CA GLU A 241 20.68 7.56 7.86
C GLU A 241 19.86 7.61 6.55
N LYS A 242 18.98 6.61 6.34
CA LYS A 242 18.13 6.53 5.15
C LYS A 242 16.80 7.22 5.39
N ARG A 243 16.30 7.89 4.36
CA ARG A 243 14.91 8.33 4.34
C ARG A 243 14.00 7.10 4.29
N VAL A 244 12.93 7.09 5.08
CA VAL A 244 12.04 5.94 5.19
C VAL A 244 10.59 6.35 5.37
N GLN A 245 9.69 5.67 4.69
CA GLN A 245 8.25 5.64 4.94
C GLN A 245 7.84 4.17 5.05
N ALA A 246 7.29 3.78 6.20
CA ALA A 246 6.95 2.40 6.46
C ALA A 246 5.49 2.31 6.96
N LEU A 247 4.61 1.83 6.07
CA LEU A 247 3.20 1.64 6.38
C LEU A 247 3.02 0.30 7.07
N GLY A 248 2.41 0.36 8.26
CA GLY A 248 2.12 -0.80 9.10
C GLY A 248 0.69 -1.31 8.93
N GLY A 249 0.26 -2.11 9.90
CA GLY A 249 -1.06 -2.70 9.95
C GLY A 249 -2.17 -1.70 10.27
N ALA A 250 -3.39 -2.21 10.28
CA ALA A 250 -4.60 -1.45 10.49
C ALA A 250 -5.64 -2.22 11.29
N LYS A 251 -6.55 -1.50 11.92
CA LYS A 251 -7.80 -2.01 12.48
C LYS A 251 -8.88 -0.98 12.20
N ASN A 252 -9.37 -0.95 10.96
CA ASN A 252 -10.26 0.10 10.53
C ASN A 252 -11.68 -0.11 11.09
N HIS A 253 -12.25 0.99 11.54
CA HIS A 253 -13.58 1.04 12.14
C HIS A 253 -14.57 1.70 11.17
N CYS A 254 -15.76 1.12 11.06
CA CYS A 254 -16.91 1.70 10.38
C CYS A 254 -17.97 2.07 11.41
N VAL A 255 -18.16 3.35 11.66
CA VAL A 255 -19.20 3.83 12.59
C VAL A 255 -20.53 3.88 11.84
N VAL A 256 -21.53 3.20 12.39
CA VAL A 256 -22.89 3.13 11.84
C VAL A 256 -23.85 3.86 12.77
N MET A 257 -24.29 5.04 12.33
CA MET A 257 -25.19 5.90 13.11
C MET A 257 -26.65 5.46 12.97
N PRO A 258 -27.53 5.73 13.95
CA PRO A 258 -28.95 5.35 13.90
C PRO A 258 -29.73 5.96 12.74
N ASP A 259 -29.30 7.11 12.24
CA ASP A 259 -29.93 7.86 11.14
C ASP A 259 -29.41 7.48 9.74
N CYS A 260 -28.45 6.55 9.66
CA CYS A 260 -27.85 6.16 8.40
C CYS A 260 -28.84 5.46 7.46
N ASP A 261 -28.47 5.39 6.18
CA ASP A 261 -29.07 4.42 5.28
C ASP A 261 -28.50 3.04 5.60
N LEU A 262 -29.31 2.20 6.27
CA LEU A 262 -28.86 0.90 6.76
C LEU A 262 -28.45 -0.04 5.60
N ASP A 263 -29.19 -0.04 4.50
CA ASP A 263 -28.87 -0.89 3.34
C ASP A 263 -27.54 -0.47 2.69
N GLN A 264 -27.30 0.83 2.57
CA GLN A 264 -26.02 1.36 2.09
C GLN A 264 -24.88 0.98 3.04
N ALA A 265 -25.07 1.12 4.34
CA ALA A 265 -24.05 0.78 5.34
C ALA A 265 -23.73 -0.72 5.32
N VAL A 266 -24.75 -1.58 5.26
CA VAL A 266 -24.60 -3.04 5.19
C VAL A 266 -23.90 -3.45 3.90
N ASN A 267 -24.32 -2.93 2.73
CA ASN A 267 -23.66 -3.23 1.45
C ASN A 267 -22.19 -2.75 1.44
N GLY A 268 -21.95 -1.57 1.98
CA GLY A 268 -20.61 -1.03 2.15
C GLY A 268 -19.72 -1.92 3.03
N LEU A 269 -20.24 -2.36 4.17
CA LEU A 269 -19.53 -3.26 5.09
C LEU A 269 -19.24 -4.64 4.45
N MET A 270 -20.20 -5.21 3.68
CA MET A 270 -19.98 -6.47 2.97
C MET A 270 -18.77 -6.39 2.05
N GLY A 271 -18.73 -5.40 1.17
CA GLY A 271 -17.60 -5.21 0.24
C GLY A 271 -16.28 -4.86 0.95
N ALA A 272 -16.36 -4.10 2.05
CA ALA A 272 -15.17 -3.63 2.76
C ALA A 272 -14.57 -4.68 3.72
N ALA A 273 -15.39 -5.56 4.32
CA ALA A 273 -14.92 -6.57 5.27
C ALA A 273 -14.55 -7.89 4.58
N TYR A 274 -15.30 -8.29 3.54
CA TYR A 274 -15.16 -9.61 2.92
C TYR A 274 -14.51 -9.57 1.54
N GLY A 275 -14.52 -8.43 0.84
CA GLY A 275 -13.80 -8.27 -0.43
C GLY A 275 -12.31 -8.63 -0.29
N SER A 276 -11.75 -9.34 -1.26
CA SER A 276 -10.39 -9.91 -1.21
C SER A 276 -10.14 -10.77 0.04
N ALA A 277 -11.16 -11.51 0.49
CA ALA A 277 -11.13 -12.31 1.72
C ALA A 277 -10.66 -11.53 2.97
N GLY A 278 -10.94 -10.22 3.03
CA GLY A 278 -10.50 -9.34 4.12
C GLY A 278 -9.00 -9.01 4.11
N GLU A 279 -8.23 -9.41 3.11
CA GLU A 279 -6.78 -9.20 3.00
C GLU A 279 -6.46 -7.81 2.41
N ARG A 280 -7.12 -6.77 2.91
CA ARG A 280 -6.85 -5.37 2.53
C ARG A 280 -6.43 -4.55 3.75
N CYS A 281 -5.41 -3.72 3.58
CA CYS A 281 -5.00 -2.75 4.61
C CYS A 281 -6.12 -1.76 4.97
N MET A 282 -7.08 -1.55 4.06
CA MET A 282 -8.23 -0.68 4.25
C MET A 282 -9.54 -1.44 4.51
N ALA A 283 -9.49 -2.78 4.70
CA ALA A 283 -10.67 -3.56 5.08
C ALA A 283 -11.29 -3.02 6.37
N GLN A 284 -12.62 -2.90 6.41
CA GLN A 284 -13.35 -2.57 7.61
C GLN A 284 -13.51 -3.84 8.45
N SER A 285 -12.73 -3.96 9.50
CA SER A 285 -12.71 -5.15 10.36
C SER A 285 -13.51 -4.98 11.66
N VAL A 286 -13.93 -3.76 11.95
CA VAL A 286 -14.82 -3.41 13.08
C VAL A 286 -15.97 -2.54 12.62
N ALA A 287 -17.20 -2.95 12.88
CA ALA A 287 -18.40 -2.13 12.76
C ALA A 287 -18.79 -1.62 14.15
N VAL A 288 -18.83 -0.30 14.34
CA VAL A 288 -19.25 0.33 15.59
C VAL A 288 -20.71 0.75 15.44
N ALA A 289 -21.62 -0.04 16.01
CA ALA A 289 -23.05 0.22 15.96
C ALA A 289 -23.47 1.18 17.08
N VAL A 290 -23.94 2.37 16.72
CA VAL A 290 -24.28 3.44 17.66
C VAL A 290 -25.77 3.37 18.09
N GLY A 291 -26.02 3.49 19.38
CA GLY A 291 -27.38 3.50 19.93
C GLY A 291 -28.16 2.22 19.60
N GLY A 292 -29.40 2.38 19.16
CA GLY A 292 -30.33 1.25 18.91
C GLY A 292 -30.17 0.52 17.57
N ILE A 293 -29.20 0.91 16.69
CA ILE A 293 -29.10 0.33 15.34
C ILE A 293 -28.53 -1.09 15.34
N GLY A 294 -27.85 -1.50 16.40
CA GLY A 294 -26.98 -2.67 16.42
C GLY A 294 -27.66 -3.99 16.08
N ASP A 295 -28.87 -4.25 16.60
CA ASP A 295 -29.55 -5.54 16.33
C ASP A 295 -29.98 -5.64 14.86
N LYS A 296 -30.52 -4.56 14.29
CA LYS A 296 -30.89 -4.49 12.88
C LYS A 296 -29.67 -4.64 11.97
N LEU A 297 -28.54 -4.00 12.33
CA LEU A 297 -27.28 -4.10 11.59
C LEU A 297 -26.77 -5.55 11.58
N VAL A 298 -26.72 -6.21 12.74
CA VAL A 298 -26.25 -7.59 12.86
C VAL A 298 -27.14 -8.56 12.10
N GLU A 299 -28.48 -8.44 12.21
CA GLU A 299 -29.42 -9.27 11.47
C GLU A 299 -29.25 -9.13 9.96
N SER A 300 -29.13 -7.90 9.46
CA SER A 300 -28.94 -7.62 8.02
C SER A 300 -27.61 -8.12 7.51
N LEU A 301 -26.54 -7.95 8.28
CA LEU A 301 -25.21 -8.47 7.95
C LEU A 301 -25.19 -10.00 7.94
N ALA A 302 -25.77 -10.65 8.95
CA ALA A 302 -25.79 -12.11 9.05
C ALA A 302 -26.38 -12.76 7.79
N LYS A 303 -27.56 -12.28 7.34
CA LYS A 303 -28.23 -12.76 6.13
C LYS A 303 -27.33 -12.67 4.88
N LYS A 304 -26.57 -11.56 4.76
CA LYS A 304 -25.67 -11.35 3.61
C LYS A 304 -24.38 -12.16 3.70
N VAL A 305 -23.83 -12.30 4.91
CA VAL A 305 -22.61 -13.10 5.14
C VAL A 305 -22.87 -14.59 4.89
N GLU A 306 -24.03 -15.12 5.33
CA GLU A 306 -24.46 -16.49 5.03
C GLU A 306 -24.67 -16.72 3.54
N ALA A 307 -25.13 -15.72 2.80
CA ALA A 307 -25.38 -15.79 1.36
C ALA A 307 -24.15 -15.50 0.50
N LEU A 308 -22.98 -15.18 1.11
CA LEU A 308 -21.76 -14.79 0.41
C LEU A 308 -21.25 -15.90 -0.50
N LYS A 309 -21.09 -15.61 -1.78
CA LYS A 309 -20.61 -16.57 -2.79
C LYS A 309 -19.09 -16.65 -2.76
N VAL A 310 -18.58 -17.69 -2.09
CA VAL A 310 -17.15 -17.97 -2.00
C VAL A 310 -16.74 -18.96 -3.07
N GLY A 311 -15.74 -18.62 -3.89
CA GLY A 311 -15.32 -19.47 -4.99
C GLY A 311 -14.02 -19.03 -5.65
N PRO A 312 -13.58 -19.69 -6.73
CA PRO A 312 -12.33 -19.35 -7.44
C PRO A 312 -12.44 -17.98 -8.09
N GLY A 313 -11.35 -17.23 -8.04
CA GLY A 313 -11.32 -15.84 -8.50
C GLY A 313 -11.67 -15.61 -9.97
N MET A 314 -11.51 -16.64 -10.83
CA MET A 314 -11.88 -16.56 -12.23
C MET A 314 -13.37 -16.86 -12.49
N ASP A 315 -14.11 -17.37 -11.51
CA ASP A 315 -15.56 -17.55 -11.61
C ASP A 315 -16.27 -16.22 -11.40
N LYS A 316 -17.02 -15.79 -12.40
CA LYS A 316 -17.78 -14.51 -12.38
C LYS A 316 -18.86 -14.45 -11.29
N GLN A 317 -19.28 -15.61 -10.74
CA GLN A 317 -20.26 -15.64 -9.67
C GLN A 317 -19.63 -15.49 -8.28
N SER A 318 -18.32 -15.65 -8.17
CA SER A 318 -17.60 -15.51 -6.90
C SER A 318 -17.54 -14.05 -6.46
N GLU A 319 -17.91 -13.80 -5.20
CA GLU A 319 -17.81 -12.51 -4.53
C GLU A 319 -16.56 -12.45 -3.64
N MET A 320 -16.10 -13.60 -3.14
CA MET A 320 -14.90 -13.72 -2.32
C MET A 320 -14.08 -14.94 -2.76
N GLY A 321 -12.77 -14.74 -2.93
CA GLY A 321 -11.79 -15.79 -3.23
C GLY A 321 -11.22 -16.45 -1.97
N PRO A 322 -10.21 -17.35 -2.12
CA PRO A 322 -9.48 -17.95 -1.02
C PRO A 322 -8.53 -16.93 -0.35
N LEU A 323 -7.99 -17.29 0.81
CA LEU A 323 -6.84 -16.64 1.43
C LEU A 323 -5.54 -17.03 0.70
N VAL A 324 -4.51 -16.18 0.80
CA VAL A 324 -3.28 -16.33 -0.01
C VAL A 324 -2.45 -17.57 0.33
N THR A 325 -2.42 -18.03 1.59
CA THR A 325 -1.65 -19.21 2.01
C THR A 325 -2.41 -20.08 3.02
N LYS A 326 -1.99 -21.34 3.11
CA LYS A 326 -2.50 -22.31 4.10
C LYS A 326 -2.23 -21.88 5.54
N GLU A 327 -1.06 -21.31 5.79
CA GLU A 327 -0.67 -20.80 7.11
C GLU A 327 -1.54 -19.63 7.52
N HIS A 328 -1.85 -18.74 6.56
CA HIS A 328 -2.74 -17.60 6.82
C HIS A 328 -4.18 -18.06 7.09
N LEU A 329 -4.68 -19.06 6.35
CA LEU A 329 -5.97 -19.69 6.64
C LEU A 329 -6.02 -20.25 8.08
N ALA A 330 -4.98 -20.95 8.50
CA ALA A 330 -4.89 -21.47 9.87
C ALA A 330 -4.88 -20.35 10.92
N LYS A 331 -4.15 -19.26 10.65
CA LYS A 331 -4.11 -18.05 11.50
C LYS A 331 -5.49 -17.44 11.65
N VAL A 332 -6.22 -17.22 10.54
CA VAL A 332 -7.56 -16.61 10.55
C VAL A 332 -8.55 -17.48 11.33
N LYS A 333 -8.54 -18.81 11.11
CA LYS A 333 -9.38 -19.74 11.89
C LYS A 333 -9.07 -19.65 13.39
N GLY A 334 -7.79 -19.58 13.76
CA GLY A 334 -7.37 -19.41 15.14
C GLY A 334 -7.87 -18.12 15.79
N TYR A 335 -7.98 -17.03 15.05
CA TYR A 335 -8.60 -15.79 15.56
C TYR A 335 -10.10 -15.94 15.80
N VAL A 336 -10.81 -16.69 14.96
CA VAL A 336 -12.24 -16.98 15.20
C VAL A 336 -12.39 -17.79 16.50
N ASP A 337 -11.55 -18.81 16.72
CA ASP A 337 -11.53 -19.59 17.98
C ASP A 337 -11.22 -18.71 19.21
N ILE A 338 -10.30 -17.74 19.07
CA ILE A 338 -9.98 -16.78 20.14
C ILE A 338 -11.18 -15.91 20.48
N GLY A 339 -11.88 -15.38 19.46
CA GLY A 339 -13.05 -14.52 19.66
C GLY A 339 -14.14 -15.22 20.47
N GLU A 340 -14.45 -16.48 20.16
CA GLU A 340 -15.42 -17.27 20.93
C GLU A 340 -14.93 -17.49 22.38
N LYS A 341 -13.68 -17.87 22.58
CA LYS A 341 -13.09 -18.09 23.91
C LYS A 341 -13.09 -16.84 24.78
N GLU A 342 -12.93 -15.66 24.17
CA GLU A 342 -12.99 -14.37 24.87
C GLU A 342 -14.42 -13.88 25.13
N GLY A 343 -15.43 -14.63 24.69
CA GLY A 343 -16.85 -14.38 24.96
C GLY A 343 -17.57 -13.49 23.93
N ALA A 344 -16.97 -13.24 22.78
CA ALA A 344 -17.67 -12.63 21.66
C ALA A 344 -18.74 -13.58 21.11
N LYS A 345 -19.89 -13.05 20.69
CA LYS A 345 -20.96 -13.85 20.13
C LYS A 345 -20.70 -14.09 18.64
N LEU A 346 -20.31 -15.31 18.28
CA LEU A 346 -20.17 -15.71 16.87
C LEU A 346 -21.57 -15.85 16.26
N ILE A 347 -21.89 -15.02 15.28
CA ILE A 347 -23.20 -15.00 14.60
C ILE A 347 -23.17 -15.86 13.36
N VAL A 348 -22.10 -15.73 12.54
CA VAL A 348 -21.89 -16.55 11.35
C VAL A 348 -20.48 -17.15 11.45
N ASP A 349 -20.38 -18.47 11.29
CA ASP A 349 -19.16 -19.24 11.37
C ASP A 349 -18.75 -19.78 9.99
N GLY A 350 -17.75 -19.17 9.39
CA GLY A 350 -17.19 -19.59 8.09
C GLY A 350 -16.08 -20.62 8.15
N ARG A 351 -15.62 -21.07 9.35
CA ARG A 351 -14.44 -21.96 9.52
C ARG A 351 -14.58 -23.30 8.80
N ASN A 352 -15.80 -23.82 8.72
CA ASN A 352 -16.09 -25.13 8.15
C ASN A 352 -16.48 -25.09 6.67
N PHE A 353 -16.38 -23.93 6.03
CA PHE A 353 -16.66 -23.80 4.62
C PHE A 353 -15.82 -24.76 3.77
N LYS A 354 -16.44 -25.45 2.84
CA LYS A 354 -15.79 -26.35 1.86
C LYS A 354 -16.36 -26.08 0.47
N LEU A 355 -15.46 -26.00 -0.50
CA LEU A 355 -15.84 -25.83 -1.90
C LEU A 355 -15.57 -27.13 -2.64
N GLN A 356 -16.63 -27.73 -3.20
CA GLN A 356 -16.53 -28.98 -3.95
C GLN A 356 -15.64 -28.80 -5.18
N GLY A 357 -14.69 -29.72 -5.36
CA GLY A 357 -13.70 -29.68 -6.45
C GLY A 357 -12.49 -28.79 -6.17
N TYR A 358 -12.45 -28.10 -4.99
CA TYR A 358 -11.36 -27.22 -4.56
C TYR A 358 -10.95 -27.48 -3.11
N GLU A 359 -11.00 -28.73 -2.69
CA GLU A 359 -10.80 -29.15 -1.28
C GLU A 359 -9.42 -28.78 -0.72
N ASN A 360 -8.42 -28.66 -1.59
CA ASN A 360 -7.06 -28.26 -1.23
C ASN A 360 -6.84 -26.72 -1.26
N GLY A 361 -7.81 -25.96 -1.78
CA GLY A 361 -7.76 -24.50 -1.81
C GLY A 361 -7.89 -23.90 -0.41
N TYR A 362 -7.41 -22.66 -0.25
CA TYR A 362 -7.33 -22.01 1.06
C TYR A 362 -8.59 -21.21 1.39
N TYR A 363 -9.78 -21.83 1.20
CA TYR A 363 -11.08 -21.20 1.38
C TYR A 363 -11.53 -21.16 2.85
N ILE A 364 -12.23 -20.10 3.19
CA ILE A 364 -12.98 -19.91 4.43
C ILE A 364 -14.23 -19.09 4.09
N GLY A 365 -15.34 -19.32 4.77
CA GLY A 365 -16.53 -18.49 4.67
C GLY A 365 -16.37 -17.17 5.43
N GLY A 366 -17.31 -16.25 5.24
CA GLY A 366 -17.37 -15.03 6.05
C GLY A 366 -17.68 -15.36 7.52
N CYS A 367 -16.99 -14.68 8.44
CA CYS A 367 -17.25 -14.78 9.88
C CYS A 367 -17.78 -13.44 10.41
N LEU A 368 -18.82 -13.50 11.25
CA LEU A 368 -19.41 -12.32 11.86
C LEU A 368 -19.52 -12.51 13.37
N PHE A 369 -18.93 -11.59 14.11
CA PHE A 369 -19.05 -11.51 15.56
C PHE A 369 -19.91 -10.32 16.01
N ASP A 370 -20.71 -10.51 17.04
CA ASP A 370 -21.40 -9.45 17.77
C ASP A 370 -20.90 -9.40 19.24
N LYS A 371 -21.24 -8.31 19.94
CA LYS A 371 -20.85 -8.06 21.33
C LYS A 371 -19.35 -8.14 21.59
N VAL A 372 -18.56 -7.76 20.58
CA VAL A 372 -17.12 -7.64 20.73
C VAL A 372 -16.80 -6.42 21.59
N THR A 373 -15.85 -6.57 22.52
CA THR A 373 -15.38 -5.49 23.39
C THR A 373 -13.98 -5.03 23.00
N LYS A 374 -13.62 -3.81 23.39
CA LYS A 374 -12.30 -3.21 23.13
C LYS A 374 -11.13 -4.00 23.74
N ASP A 375 -11.40 -4.89 24.70
CA ASP A 375 -10.36 -5.64 25.41
C ASP A 375 -10.03 -6.98 24.74
N MET A 376 -10.87 -7.45 23.83
CA MET A 376 -10.70 -8.70 23.10
C MET A 376 -9.61 -8.58 22.04
N ARG A 377 -8.88 -9.68 21.81
CA ARG A 377 -7.80 -9.75 20.81
C ARG A 377 -8.33 -9.56 19.40
N ILE A 378 -9.53 -10.09 19.08
CA ILE A 378 -10.15 -9.89 17.77
C ILE A 378 -10.51 -8.43 17.48
N TYR A 379 -10.60 -7.57 18.50
CA TYR A 379 -10.73 -6.12 18.36
C TYR A 379 -9.36 -5.44 18.22
N LYS A 380 -8.39 -5.83 19.05
CA LYS A 380 -7.07 -5.16 19.14
C LYS A 380 -6.16 -5.50 17.96
N GLU A 381 -6.14 -6.76 17.56
CA GLU A 381 -5.15 -7.29 16.61
C GLU A 381 -5.68 -7.32 15.17
N GLU A 382 -4.79 -7.09 14.21
CA GLU A 382 -5.10 -7.22 12.79
C GLU A 382 -5.20 -8.69 12.38
N ILE A 383 -6.41 -9.14 12.04
CA ILE A 383 -6.66 -10.53 11.62
C ILE A 383 -6.23 -10.74 10.16
N PHE A 384 -6.54 -9.78 9.30
CA PHE A 384 -6.27 -9.80 7.86
C PHE A 384 -6.99 -10.95 7.15
N GLY A 385 -8.26 -11.16 7.49
CA GLY A 385 -9.12 -12.22 6.98
C GLY A 385 -10.59 -11.80 7.00
N PRO A 386 -11.52 -12.63 6.46
CA PRO A 386 -12.93 -12.28 6.32
C PRO A 386 -13.70 -12.41 7.65
N VAL A 387 -13.28 -11.63 8.64
CA VAL A 387 -13.84 -11.63 10.01
C VAL A 387 -14.22 -10.20 10.36
N LEU A 388 -15.54 -9.95 10.49
CA LEU A 388 -16.10 -8.67 10.91
C LEU A 388 -16.54 -8.75 12.37
N SER A 389 -16.08 -7.78 13.17
CA SER A 389 -16.42 -7.64 14.58
C SER A 389 -17.40 -6.47 14.79
N VAL A 390 -18.57 -6.72 15.40
CA VAL A 390 -19.50 -5.65 15.74
C VAL A 390 -19.32 -5.27 17.22
N VAL A 391 -19.04 -3.99 17.43
CA VAL A 391 -18.90 -3.34 18.74
C VAL A 391 -20.09 -2.41 18.94
N ARG A 392 -20.64 -2.36 20.14
CA ARG A 392 -21.79 -1.50 20.49
C ARG A 392 -21.28 -0.23 21.17
N ALA A 393 -21.72 0.94 20.72
CA ALA A 393 -21.49 2.22 21.37
C ALA A 393 -22.84 2.87 21.72
N LYS A 394 -22.93 3.47 22.89
CA LYS A 394 -24.20 4.09 23.36
C LYS A 394 -24.55 5.34 22.53
N ASP A 395 -23.52 6.10 22.13
CA ASP A 395 -23.66 7.39 21.45
C ASP A 395 -22.46 7.66 20.52
N PHE A 396 -22.51 8.79 19.80
CA PHE A 396 -21.47 9.26 18.91
C PHE A 396 -20.10 9.47 19.60
N GLU A 397 -20.11 10.03 20.79
CA GLU A 397 -18.87 10.35 21.53
C GLU A 397 -18.14 9.07 21.95
N GLU A 398 -18.86 8.04 22.37
CA GLU A 398 -18.27 6.73 22.67
C GLU A 398 -17.70 6.07 21.41
N ALA A 399 -18.43 6.15 20.29
CA ALA A 399 -17.94 5.62 19.01
C ALA A 399 -16.67 6.33 18.55
N LEU A 400 -16.61 7.67 18.61
CA LEU A 400 -15.44 8.46 18.30
C LEU A 400 -14.26 8.14 19.24
N LYS A 401 -14.56 7.91 20.54
CA LYS A 401 -13.54 7.51 21.51
C LYS A 401 -12.95 6.14 21.18
N LEU A 402 -13.75 5.13 20.82
CA LEU A 402 -13.26 3.81 20.39
C LEU A 402 -12.29 3.91 19.20
N VAL A 403 -12.65 4.73 18.22
CA VAL A 403 -11.78 5.00 17.04
C VAL A 403 -10.47 5.67 17.45
N ASN A 404 -10.57 6.68 18.32
CA ASN A 404 -9.41 7.49 18.69
C ASN A 404 -8.45 6.79 19.66
N ASP A 405 -8.95 5.91 20.52
CA ASP A 405 -8.15 5.18 21.50
C ASP A 405 -7.41 3.97 20.89
N HIS A 406 -7.82 3.51 19.71
CA HIS A 406 -7.15 2.39 19.07
C HIS A 406 -5.72 2.75 18.65
N GLU A 407 -4.79 1.78 18.77
CA GLU A 407 -3.35 1.99 18.44
C GLU A 407 -3.08 2.23 16.95
N PHE A 408 -3.95 1.75 16.07
CA PHE A 408 -3.86 1.97 14.63
C PHE A 408 -4.67 3.18 14.18
N GLY A 409 -4.23 3.81 13.09
CA GLY A 409 -4.89 5.00 12.55
C GLY A 409 -4.83 5.08 11.03
N ASN A 410 -5.04 3.96 10.32
CA ASN A 410 -4.96 3.93 8.86
C ASN A 410 -6.21 4.53 8.22
N GLY A 411 -7.36 3.92 8.39
CA GLY A 411 -8.62 4.38 7.82
C GLY A 411 -9.78 4.22 8.80
N VAL A 412 -10.82 5.03 8.58
CA VAL A 412 -12.09 4.96 9.32
C VAL A 412 -13.21 5.45 8.43
N SER A 413 -14.43 4.96 8.63
CA SER A 413 -15.60 5.51 7.96
C SER A 413 -16.76 5.73 8.95
N ILE A 414 -17.68 6.62 8.56
CA ILE A 414 -18.95 6.85 9.23
C ILE A 414 -20.08 6.81 8.22
N PHE A 415 -21.17 6.12 8.56
CA PHE A 415 -22.42 6.16 7.82
C PHE A 415 -23.46 6.95 8.64
N THR A 416 -23.90 8.07 8.11
CA THR A 416 -24.87 8.99 8.73
C THR A 416 -25.54 9.85 7.67
N ARG A 417 -26.75 10.33 7.92
CA ARG A 417 -27.42 11.38 7.15
C ARG A 417 -27.28 12.76 7.79
N ASP A 418 -26.72 12.82 9.00
CA ASP A 418 -26.51 14.08 9.70
C ASP A 418 -25.16 14.71 9.31
N GLY A 419 -25.24 15.91 8.73
CA GLY A 419 -24.05 16.64 8.27
C GLY A 419 -23.14 17.10 9.41
N ASP A 420 -23.67 17.39 10.58
CA ASP A 420 -22.89 17.81 11.75
C ASP A 420 -22.05 16.63 12.29
N SER A 421 -22.68 15.47 12.46
CA SER A 421 -21.98 14.23 12.84
C SER A 421 -20.85 13.89 11.85
N GLY A 422 -21.12 13.96 10.54
CA GLY A 422 -20.11 13.70 9.50
C GLY A 422 -18.95 14.67 9.55
N ARG A 423 -19.22 15.97 9.68
CA ARG A 423 -18.20 17.02 9.79
C ARG A 423 -17.38 16.90 11.08
N THR A 424 -18.07 16.72 12.21
CA THR A 424 -17.41 16.58 13.51
C THR A 424 -16.53 15.34 13.54
N PHE A 425 -17.01 14.22 13.00
CA PHE A 425 -16.22 12.99 12.88
C PHE A 425 -14.94 13.20 12.07
N SER A 426 -15.07 13.78 10.88
CA SER A 426 -13.90 14.03 10.01
C SER A 426 -12.86 14.95 10.64
N SER A 427 -13.28 15.90 11.47
CA SER A 427 -12.40 16.84 12.17
C SER A 427 -11.75 16.25 13.41
N LYS A 428 -12.46 15.40 14.15
CA LYS A 428 -12.00 14.90 15.47
C LYS A 428 -11.37 13.50 15.43
N ALA A 429 -11.58 12.72 14.36
CA ALA A 429 -10.98 11.40 14.23
C ALA A 429 -9.46 11.51 14.03
N LYS A 430 -8.68 10.86 14.91
CA LYS A 430 -7.21 10.82 14.87
C LYS A 430 -6.72 9.71 13.94
N ILE A 431 -7.13 9.76 12.68
CA ILE A 431 -6.94 8.74 11.65
C ILE A 431 -6.47 9.41 10.36
N GLY A 432 -5.60 8.74 9.60
CA GLY A 432 -5.02 9.31 8.39
C GLY A 432 -6.00 9.49 7.23
N MET A 433 -6.98 8.58 7.08
CA MET A 433 -7.96 8.62 6.01
C MET A 433 -9.38 8.41 6.57
N VAL A 434 -10.29 9.35 6.30
CA VAL A 434 -11.66 9.36 6.82
C VAL A 434 -12.66 9.34 5.67
N GLY A 435 -13.63 8.42 5.72
CA GLY A 435 -14.74 8.33 4.78
C GLY A 435 -16.06 8.73 5.43
N ILE A 436 -16.87 9.50 4.70
CA ILE A 436 -18.25 9.81 5.08
C ILE A 436 -19.15 9.14 4.04
N ASN A 437 -19.95 8.15 4.46
CA ASN A 437 -20.79 7.32 3.58
C ASN A 437 -19.99 6.58 2.47
N ILE A 438 -18.70 6.41 2.69
CA ILE A 438 -17.78 5.62 1.85
C ILE A 438 -17.07 4.61 2.76
N PRO A 439 -17.20 3.30 2.50
CA PRO A 439 -16.68 2.28 3.41
C PRO A 439 -15.16 2.16 3.38
N ILE A 440 -14.53 2.43 2.23
CA ILE A 440 -13.06 2.34 2.05
C ILE A 440 -12.54 3.67 1.51
N PRO A 441 -12.09 4.60 2.37
CA PRO A 441 -11.69 5.95 1.97
C PRO A 441 -10.27 6.01 1.38
N VAL A 442 -9.96 5.16 0.39
CA VAL A 442 -8.68 5.22 -0.33
C VAL A 442 -8.68 6.45 -1.23
N PRO A 443 -7.72 7.38 -1.06
CA PRO A 443 -7.69 8.61 -1.85
C PRO A 443 -7.35 8.34 -3.33
N MET A 444 -7.74 9.26 -4.20
CA MET A 444 -7.30 9.27 -5.60
C MET A 444 -5.80 9.56 -5.68
N ALA A 445 -5.14 9.17 -6.77
CA ALA A 445 -3.69 9.22 -6.91
C ALA A 445 -3.04 10.61 -6.70
N PHE A 446 -3.79 11.68 -6.91
CA PHE A 446 -3.33 13.06 -6.68
C PHE A 446 -3.52 13.56 -5.24
N HIS A 447 -4.10 12.74 -4.35
CA HIS A 447 -4.02 12.86 -2.89
C HIS A 447 -3.11 11.77 -2.36
N SER A 448 -2.54 11.97 -1.16
CA SER A 448 -1.58 11.02 -0.61
C SER A 448 -2.26 9.98 0.30
N PHE A 449 -1.82 8.73 0.18
CA PHE A 449 -2.27 7.60 1.01
C PHE A 449 -1.35 7.43 2.21
N GLY A 450 -1.91 7.41 3.41
CA GLY A 450 -1.12 7.13 4.60
C GLY A 450 -1.93 7.17 5.89
N GLY A 451 -1.46 6.43 6.88
CA GLY A 451 -2.04 6.33 8.20
C GLY A 451 -1.42 7.32 9.20
N TRP A 452 -2.01 7.33 10.39
CA TRP A 452 -1.45 7.94 11.60
C TRP A 452 -1.11 6.85 12.61
N LYS A 453 -0.58 7.23 13.76
CA LYS A 453 -0.24 6.34 14.87
C LYS A 453 0.68 5.20 14.40
N ARG A 454 0.41 3.95 14.80
CA ARG A 454 1.22 2.79 14.43
C ARG A 454 0.94 2.23 13.02
N SER A 455 0.05 2.88 12.27
CA SER A 455 -0.18 2.53 10.86
C SER A 455 0.81 3.21 9.91
N LEU A 456 1.63 4.17 10.38
CA LEU A 456 2.69 4.80 9.61
C LEU A 456 3.87 5.13 10.52
N PHE A 457 5.06 4.70 10.14
CA PHE A 457 6.33 5.11 10.69
C PHE A 457 7.06 6.00 9.68
N GLY A 458 7.43 7.22 10.09
CA GLY A 458 7.81 8.33 9.22
C GLY A 458 6.62 9.26 8.96
N ASP A 459 6.87 10.47 8.43
CA ASP A 459 5.83 11.50 8.28
C ASP A 459 5.23 11.55 6.87
N GLN A 460 5.93 11.05 5.86
CA GLN A 460 5.53 11.21 4.47
C GLN A 460 4.67 10.04 3.99
N HIS A 461 3.53 10.40 3.41
CA HIS A 461 2.57 9.45 2.84
C HIS A 461 3.00 8.95 1.46
N MET A 462 2.37 7.88 0.97
CA MET A 462 2.59 7.31 -0.36
C MET A 462 1.93 8.17 -1.44
N HIS A 463 2.52 8.18 -2.62
CA HIS A 463 2.08 8.85 -3.85
C HIS A 463 1.57 10.30 -3.65
N GLY A 464 0.90 10.87 -4.66
CA GLY A 464 0.44 12.26 -4.60
C GLY A 464 1.59 13.26 -4.36
N PRO A 465 1.29 14.46 -3.84
CA PRO A 465 2.32 15.47 -3.52
C PRO A 465 3.36 15.00 -2.51
N GLU A 466 2.95 14.20 -1.51
CA GLU A 466 3.88 13.63 -0.52
C GLU A 466 4.85 12.63 -1.14
N GLY A 467 4.41 11.85 -2.15
CA GLY A 467 5.31 10.98 -2.91
C GLY A 467 6.41 11.77 -3.64
N VAL A 468 6.08 12.92 -4.21
CA VAL A 468 7.09 13.81 -4.83
C VAL A 468 8.07 14.34 -3.77
N ARG A 469 7.58 14.76 -2.61
CA ARG A 469 8.41 15.22 -1.49
C ARG A 469 9.30 14.10 -0.96
N PHE A 470 8.75 12.90 -0.83
CA PHE A 470 9.50 11.73 -0.38
C PHE A 470 10.67 11.39 -1.30
N TYR A 471 10.46 11.40 -2.61
CA TYR A 471 11.48 11.00 -3.60
C TYR A 471 12.37 12.14 -4.08
N THR A 472 12.30 13.33 -3.47
CA THR A 472 13.15 14.48 -3.84
C THR A 472 13.74 15.17 -2.62
N LYS A 473 14.86 15.87 -2.83
CA LYS A 473 15.45 16.86 -1.89
C LYS A 473 15.22 18.25 -2.44
N LEU A 474 14.81 19.16 -1.55
CA LEU A 474 14.75 20.58 -1.86
C LEU A 474 16.14 21.19 -1.72
N LYS A 475 16.55 21.97 -2.74
CA LYS A 475 17.76 22.81 -2.69
C LYS A 475 17.33 24.24 -2.89
N THR A 476 17.74 25.12 -1.99
CA THR A 476 17.57 26.57 -2.14
C THR A 476 18.85 27.18 -2.68
N VAL A 477 18.73 28.03 -3.68
CA VAL A 477 19.81 28.78 -4.28
C VAL A 477 19.55 30.25 -4.06
N THR A 478 20.53 30.96 -3.55
CA THR A 478 20.50 32.42 -3.40
C THR A 478 21.63 33.00 -4.23
N SER A 479 21.30 33.95 -5.10
CA SER A 479 22.26 34.58 -6.02
C SER A 479 22.20 36.10 -5.91
N ARG A 480 23.36 36.70 -5.85
CA ARG A 480 23.52 38.12 -6.11
C ARG A 480 24.07 38.29 -7.52
N TRP A 481 23.33 38.98 -8.37
CA TRP A 481 23.77 39.21 -9.74
C TRP A 481 24.79 40.34 -9.80
N PRO A 482 25.88 40.23 -10.60
CA PRO A 482 26.86 41.30 -10.74
C PRO A 482 26.20 42.56 -11.26
N SER A 483 26.37 43.67 -10.53
CA SER A 483 25.85 45.01 -10.89
C SER A 483 26.97 46.00 -11.09
N GLY A 484 28.01 45.62 -11.81
CA GLY A 484 29.25 46.39 -11.99
C GLY A 484 30.32 46.01 -10.95
N LEU A 485 31.49 46.62 -11.10
CA LEU A 485 32.61 46.39 -10.20
C LEU A 485 32.34 47.01 -8.83
N ARG A 486 32.02 46.21 -7.80
CA ARG A 486 32.08 46.60 -6.42
C ARG A 486 33.48 46.28 -5.89
N SER A 487 34.19 47.32 -5.39
CA SER A 487 35.57 47.20 -4.95
C SER A 487 35.72 46.81 -3.46
N ASP A 488 34.65 46.90 -2.67
CA ASP A 488 34.72 46.70 -1.22
C ASP A 488 34.11 45.40 -0.74
N PRO A 489 34.72 44.73 0.26
CA PRO A 489 34.14 43.50 0.84
C PRO A 489 32.87 43.80 1.63
N GLU A 490 31.83 42.98 1.46
CA GLU A 490 30.61 43.04 2.26
C GLU A 490 30.66 42.06 3.44
N PHE A 491 30.72 42.61 4.65
CA PHE A 491 30.75 41.83 5.88
C PHE A 491 29.37 41.62 6.52
N VAL A 492 28.29 42.09 5.87
CA VAL A 492 26.92 42.02 6.38
C VAL A 492 26.09 41.13 5.44
N MET A 493 25.32 40.22 6.03
CA MET A 493 24.39 39.41 5.23
C MET A 493 23.37 40.28 4.49
N PRO A 494 22.95 39.94 3.27
CA PRO A 494 21.89 40.63 2.54
C PRO A 494 20.60 40.69 3.38
N THR A 495 20.03 41.88 3.52
CA THR A 495 18.78 42.13 4.25
C THR A 495 17.79 42.89 3.36
N MET A 496 16.54 42.96 3.80
CA MET A 496 15.47 43.71 3.12
C MET A 496 15.52 45.23 3.39
N LYS A 497 16.70 45.81 3.59
CA LYS A 497 16.82 47.28 3.75
C LYS A 497 16.75 47.97 2.40
#